data_dd842314b009c292a097172fc7c1ae01
#
_entry.id   dd842314b009c292a097172fc7c1ae01
#
_cell.length_a   1.000
_cell.length_b   1.000
_cell.length_c   1.000
_cell.angle_alpha   90.00
_cell.angle_beta   90.00
_cell.angle_gamma   90.00
#
_symmetry.space_group_name_H-M   'P 1'
#
loop_
_entity.id
_entity.type
_entity.pdbx_description
1 polymer ?
#
loop_
_entity_poly.entity_id
_entity_poly.type
_entity_poly.pdbx_seq_one_letter_code
_entity_poly.pdbx_strand_id
1 'polypeptide(L)'
;MMRTKSPVPEIDPAQVDEVILGHVLTAGAGQNTARQASIKAGLPHAVPAMTLNKVCGSGLKAVHLAVQAIRCGDADVVIAGGMENMSLAPYVMPGARTGLRMGHA
;
A
#
# COMPACT_ATOMS: atom_id res chain seq x y z
N MET A 1 12.77 15.99 24.72
CA MET A 1 13.09 16.22 23.32
C MET A 1 12.06 17.18 22.73
N MET A 2 12.51 18.32 22.28
CA MET A 2 11.61 19.30 21.70
C MET A 2 11.26 18.91 20.26
N ARG A 3 9.96 18.77 19.99
CA ARG A 3 9.48 18.62 18.62
C ARG A 3 9.56 19.95 17.91
N THR A 4 10.25 20.00 16.79
CA THR A 4 10.13 21.15 15.89
C THR A 4 8.77 21.09 15.21
N LYS A 5 8.04 22.20 15.19
CA LYS A 5 6.79 22.28 14.42
C LYS A 5 7.10 22.09 12.94
N SER A 6 6.36 21.20 12.30
CA SER A 6 6.40 21.09 10.84
C SER A 6 5.93 22.41 10.23
N PRO A 7 6.56 22.89 9.14
CA PRO A 7 6.06 24.04 8.38
C PRO A 7 4.75 23.73 7.63
N VAL A 8 4.32 22.48 7.58
CA VAL A 8 3.10 22.03 6.93
C VAL A 8 2.03 21.77 7.99
N PRO A 9 0.78 22.19 7.80
CA PRO A 9 -0.30 21.89 8.72
C PRO A 9 -0.41 20.37 8.95
N GLU A 10 -0.60 19.98 10.20
CA GLU A 10 -0.86 18.59 10.53
C GLU A 10 -2.24 18.18 10.06
N ILE A 11 -2.33 17.00 9.46
CA ILE A 11 -3.60 16.40 9.05
C ILE A 11 -3.99 15.36 10.09
N ASP A 12 -5.22 15.46 10.61
CA ASP A 12 -5.77 14.44 11.49
C ASP A 12 -5.90 13.12 10.70
N PRO A 13 -5.36 12.01 11.19
CA PRO A 13 -5.52 10.71 10.54
C PRO A 13 -6.98 10.35 10.24
N ALA A 14 -7.93 10.81 11.04
CA ALA A 14 -9.35 10.59 10.80
C ALA A 14 -9.89 11.31 9.56
N GLN A 15 -9.16 12.29 9.02
CA GLN A 15 -9.53 13.01 7.81
C GLN A 15 -9.09 12.32 6.52
N VAL A 16 -8.29 11.27 6.61
CA VAL A 16 -7.82 10.53 5.44
C VAL A 16 -8.97 9.70 4.89
N ASP A 17 -9.29 9.91 3.62
CA ASP A 17 -10.37 9.20 2.93
C ASP A 17 -9.93 7.88 2.33
N GLU A 18 -8.68 7.79 1.89
CA GLU A 18 -8.16 6.60 1.24
C GLU A 18 -6.64 6.55 1.28
N VAL A 19 -6.09 5.33 1.30
CA VAL A 19 -4.66 5.07 1.14
C VAL A 19 -4.45 4.25 -0.14
N ILE A 20 -3.59 4.72 -1.03
CA ILE A 20 -3.26 4.04 -2.28
C ILE A 20 -1.75 3.89 -2.37
N LEU A 21 -1.24 2.66 -2.29
CA LEU A 21 0.20 2.40 -2.36
C LEU A 21 0.53 1.44 -3.49
N GLY A 22 1.54 1.79 -4.27
CA GLY A 22 2.11 0.89 -5.25
C GLY A 22 3.02 -0.13 -4.59
N HIS A 23 2.90 -1.40 -4.97
CA HIS A 23 3.74 -2.46 -4.46
C HIS A 23 3.80 -3.59 -5.48
N VAL A 24 4.98 -3.90 -5.98
CA VAL A 24 5.17 -4.86 -7.07
C VAL A 24 5.40 -6.27 -6.53
N LEU A 25 6.37 -6.44 -5.64
CA LEU A 25 6.78 -7.75 -5.14
C LEU A 25 6.08 -8.04 -3.82
N THR A 26 4.85 -8.55 -3.92
CA THR A 26 3.97 -8.77 -2.78
C THR A 26 4.01 -10.20 -2.24
N ALA A 27 4.68 -11.12 -2.91
CA ALA A 27 4.75 -12.51 -2.47
C ALA A 27 5.35 -12.61 -1.06
N GLY A 28 4.70 -13.34 -0.17
CA GLY A 28 5.13 -13.48 1.21
C GLY A 28 4.88 -12.28 2.11
N ALA A 29 4.36 -11.18 1.58
CA ALA A 29 4.12 -9.95 2.36
C ALA A 29 2.72 -9.89 3.00
N GLY A 30 1.88 -10.89 2.75
CA GLY A 30 0.51 -10.93 3.27
C GLY A 30 -0.50 -10.24 2.35
N GLN A 31 -1.70 -10.10 2.83
CA GLN A 31 -2.79 -9.50 2.05
C GLN A 31 -2.75 -7.99 2.13
N ASN A 32 -3.03 -7.34 1.01
CA ASN A 32 -3.20 -5.89 0.90
C ASN A 32 -2.19 -5.11 1.75
N THR A 33 -0.97 -5.01 1.27
CA THR A 33 0.13 -4.40 2.02
C THR A 33 -0.08 -2.92 2.31
N ALA A 34 -0.82 -2.21 1.46
CA ALA A 34 -1.25 -0.84 1.75
C ALA A 34 -2.13 -0.79 2.99
N ARG A 35 -3.04 -1.74 3.16
CA ARG A 35 -3.87 -1.87 4.36
C ARG A 35 -3.02 -2.12 5.60
N GLN A 36 -2.03 -3.01 5.50
CA GLN A 36 -1.11 -3.28 6.61
C GLN A 36 -0.35 -2.02 7.01
N ALA A 37 0.16 -1.25 6.04
CA ALA A 37 0.87 -0.01 6.30
C ALA A 37 -0.05 1.03 6.94
N SER A 38 -1.28 1.16 6.46
CA SER A 38 -2.28 2.08 7.00
C SER A 38 -2.57 1.80 8.48
N ILE A 39 -2.82 0.54 8.82
CA ILE A 39 -3.10 0.13 10.20
C ILE A 39 -1.87 0.34 11.10
N LYS A 40 -0.70 -0.06 10.65
CA LYS A 40 0.54 0.11 11.41
C LYS A 40 0.91 1.58 11.62
N ALA A 41 0.54 2.44 10.70
CA ALA A 41 0.75 3.88 10.82
C ALA A 41 -0.23 4.56 11.79
N GLY A 42 -1.25 3.85 12.25
CA GLY A 42 -2.22 4.37 13.20
C GLY A 42 -3.43 5.04 12.59
N LEU A 43 -3.68 4.86 11.29
CA LEU A 43 -4.91 5.35 10.67
C LEU A 43 -6.11 4.57 11.17
N PRO A 44 -7.31 5.19 11.21
CA PRO A 44 -8.53 4.49 11.60
C PRO A 44 -8.81 3.28 10.70
N HIS A 45 -9.38 2.24 11.26
CA HIS A 45 -9.72 1.02 10.54
C HIS A 45 -10.76 1.23 9.43
N ALA A 46 -11.53 2.30 9.51
CA ALA A 46 -12.54 2.65 8.50
C ALA A 46 -11.93 3.20 7.21
N VAL A 47 -10.67 3.64 7.23
CA VAL A 47 -10.00 4.17 6.03
C VAL A 47 -9.72 3.04 5.05
N PRO A 48 -10.30 3.07 3.84
CA PRO A 48 -10.02 2.06 2.83
C PRO A 48 -8.60 2.19 2.31
N ALA A 49 -8.00 1.08 1.94
CA ALA A 49 -6.66 1.05 1.41
C ALA A 49 -6.60 0.12 0.19
N MET A 50 -5.86 0.55 -0.81
CA MET A 50 -5.66 -0.22 -2.04
C MET A 50 -4.17 -0.35 -2.34
N THR A 51 -3.75 -1.57 -2.63
CA THR A 51 -2.42 -1.85 -3.17
C THR A 51 -2.55 -2.05 -4.67
N LEU A 52 -1.71 -1.36 -5.45
CA LEU A 52 -1.72 -1.50 -6.90
C LEU A 52 -0.36 -1.90 -7.43
N ASN A 53 -0.37 -2.53 -8.58
CA ASN A 53 0.85 -2.93 -9.27
C ASN A 53 0.78 -2.51 -10.74
N LYS A 54 1.64 -1.58 -11.10
CA LYS A 54 1.92 -1.17 -12.49
C LYS A 54 3.42 -1.21 -12.72
N VAL A 55 4.07 -2.25 -12.23
CA VAL A 55 5.52 -2.44 -12.28
C VAL A 55 6.24 -1.17 -11.77
N CYS A 56 7.24 -0.66 -12.48
CA CYS A 56 8.00 0.51 -12.04
C CYS A 56 7.18 1.80 -11.94
N GLY A 57 6.00 1.85 -12.54
CA GLY A 57 5.10 3.00 -12.50
C GLY A 57 4.07 2.96 -11.36
N SER A 58 4.17 2.01 -10.43
CA SER A 58 3.14 1.78 -9.41
C SER A 58 2.94 2.97 -8.48
N GLY A 59 4.02 3.54 -7.94
CA GLY A 59 3.95 4.70 -7.05
C GLY A 59 3.37 5.93 -7.75
N LEU A 60 3.81 6.19 -9.00
CA LEU A 60 3.28 7.30 -9.78
C LEU A 60 1.81 7.10 -10.13
N LYS A 61 1.41 5.87 -10.46
CA LYS A 61 0.00 5.55 -10.70
C LYS A 61 -0.86 5.77 -9.47
N ALA A 62 -0.34 5.46 -8.28
CA ALA A 62 -1.03 5.75 -7.02
C ALA A 62 -1.33 7.25 -6.87
N VAL A 63 -0.36 8.10 -7.19
CA VAL A 63 -0.52 9.55 -7.16
C VAL A 63 -1.56 10.00 -8.20
N HIS A 64 -1.52 9.46 -9.41
CA HIS A 64 -2.51 9.77 -10.45
C HIS A 64 -3.92 9.41 -10.01
N LEU A 65 -4.11 8.25 -9.40
CA LEU A 65 -5.42 7.82 -8.91
C LEU A 65 -5.91 8.72 -7.77
N ALA A 66 -5.02 9.15 -6.89
CA ALA A 66 -5.36 10.09 -5.82
C ALA A 66 -5.84 11.42 -6.39
N VAL A 67 -5.14 11.96 -7.39
CA VAL A 67 -5.54 13.19 -8.08
C VAL A 67 -6.92 13.03 -8.72
N GLN A 68 -7.15 11.90 -9.38
CA GLN A 68 -8.44 11.61 -10.01
C GLN A 68 -9.57 11.54 -8.99
N ALA A 69 -9.35 10.86 -7.87
CA ALA A 69 -10.34 10.75 -6.79
C ALA A 69 -10.73 12.12 -6.24
N ILE A 70 -9.74 12.98 -6.02
CA ILE A 70 -9.98 14.34 -5.51
C ILE A 70 -10.72 15.19 -6.56
N ARG A 71 -10.30 15.13 -7.82
CA ARG A 71 -10.95 15.89 -8.90
C ARG A 71 -12.38 15.44 -9.18
N CYS A 72 -12.67 14.16 -8.98
CA CYS A 72 -14.02 13.62 -9.15
C CYS A 72 -14.92 13.86 -7.94
N GLY A 73 -14.39 14.37 -6.83
CA GLY A 73 -15.14 14.57 -5.60
C GLY A 73 -15.32 13.31 -4.76
N ASP A 74 -14.63 12.22 -5.09
CA ASP A 74 -14.72 10.95 -4.34
C ASP A 74 -13.94 11.00 -3.03
N ALA A 75 -12.95 11.87 -2.94
CA ALA A 75 -12.11 12.03 -1.76
C ALA A 75 -11.60 13.47 -1.65
N ASP A 76 -11.32 13.89 -0.42
CA ASP A 76 -10.68 15.17 -0.14
C ASP A 76 -9.22 15.00 0.27
N VAL A 77 -8.89 13.93 0.97
CA VAL A 77 -7.55 13.65 1.46
C VAL A 77 -7.17 12.21 1.13
N VAL A 78 -6.14 12.03 0.35
CA VAL A 78 -5.63 10.70 -0.05
C VAL A 78 -4.14 10.61 0.24
N ILE A 79 -3.73 9.52 0.87
CA ILE A 79 -2.31 9.18 1.00
C ILE A 79 -1.95 8.29 -0.18
N ALA A 80 -0.99 8.73 -0.98
CA ALA A 80 -0.53 8.00 -2.15
C ALA A 80 0.99 7.88 -2.15
N GLY A 81 1.49 6.74 -2.57
CA GLY A 81 2.93 6.49 -2.64
C GLY A 81 3.24 5.07 -3.06
N GLY A 82 4.37 4.58 -2.62
CA GLY A 82 4.81 3.23 -2.93
C GLY A 82 5.61 2.63 -1.80
N MET A 83 5.74 1.32 -1.85
CA MET A 83 6.55 0.56 -0.92
C MET A 83 7.15 -0.64 -1.64
N GLU A 84 8.36 -1.03 -1.26
CA GLU A 84 9.05 -2.16 -1.87
C GLU A 84 10.16 -2.65 -0.97
N ASN A 85 10.40 -3.95 -0.95
CA ASN A 85 11.57 -4.52 -0.32
C ASN A 85 12.04 -5.72 -1.14
N MET A 86 12.85 -5.46 -2.13
CA MET A 86 13.33 -6.47 -3.05
C MET A 86 14.24 -7.49 -2.37
N SER A 87 14.94 -7.09 -1.32
CA SER A 87 15.83 -7.98 -0.56
C SER A 87 15.07 -9.10 0.17
N LEU A 88 13.80 -8.88 0.50
CA LEU A 88 12.94 -9.87 1.16
C LEU A 88 12.06 -10.66 0.20
N ALA A 89 12.19 -10.43 -1.11
CA ALA A 89 11.40 -11.17 -2.09
C ALA A 89 11.71 -12.67 -1.98
N PRO A 90 10.71 -13.52 -1.76
CA PRO A 90 10.91 -14.94 -1.56
C PRO A 90 11.00 -15.70 -2.89
N TYR A 91 11.52 -16.90 -2.82
CA TYR A 91 11.28 -17.88 -3.88
C TYR A 91 9.82 -18.33 -3.81
N VAL A 92 9.24 -18.63 -4.95
CA VAL A 92 7.85 -19.06 -5.05
C VAL A 92 7.81 -20.50 -5.54
N MET A 93 7.07 -21.32 -4.83
CA MET A 93 6.82 -22.70 -5.21
C MET A 93 5.35 -22.87 -5.58
N PRO A 94 5.00 -23.01 -6.86
CA PRO A 94 3.62 -23.23 -7.28
C PRO A 94 3.07 -24.58 -6.80
N GLY A 95 1.76 -24.74 -6.76
CA GLY A 95 1.12 -26.01 -6.44
C GLY A 95 0.58 -26.11 -5.01
N ALA A 96 0.40 -24.98 -4.33
CA ALA A 96 -0.09 -24.97 -2.95
C ALA A 96 -1.42 -25.71 -2.76
N ARG A 97 -2.31 -25.66 -3.76
CA ARG A 97 -3.62 -26.30 -3.66
C ARG A 97 -3.57 -27.82 -3.81
N THR A 98 -2.70 -28.32 -4.66
CA THR A 98 -2.57 -29.75 -4.95
C THR A 98 -1.37 -30.40 -4.26
N GLY A 99 -0.49 -29.59 -3.69
CA GLY A 99 0.73 -30.06 -3.04
C GLY A 99 1.82 -30.50 -4.02
N LEU A 100 2.92 -30.98 -3.46
CA LEU A 100 4.03 -31.55 -4.22
C LEU A 100 3.94 -33.07 -4.15
N ARG A 101 3.96 -33.72 -5.32
CA ARG A 101 4.03 -35.17 -5.39
C ARG A 101 5.46 -35.64 -5.31
N MET A 102 5.67 -36.86 -4.78
CA MET A 102 6.96 -37.51 -4.71
C MET A 102 7.52 -37.71 -6.12
N GLY A 103 8.78 -37.33 -6.32
CA GLY A 103 9.51 -37.52 -7.55
C GLY A 103 9.77 -36.27 -8.37
N HIS A 104 8.83 -35.34 -8.45
CA HIS A 104 9.00 -34.09 -9.22
C HIS A 104 8.40 -32.89 -8.45
N ALA A 105 9.23 -31.90 -8.26
CA ALA A 105 8.81 -30.63 -7.68
C ALA A 105 8.85 -29.52 -8.74
#